data_b7a486b3692355c4d7e55a1beff32311
#
_entry.id   b7a486b3692355c4d7e55a1beff32311
#
_cell.length_a   1.000
_cell.length_b   1.000
_cell.length_c   1.000
_cell.angle_alpha   90.00
_cell.angle_beta   90.00
_cell.angle_gamma   90.00
#
_symmetry.space_group_name_H-M   'P 1'
#
loop_
_entity.id
_entity.type
_entity.pdbx_description
1 polymer ?
#
loop_
_entity_poly.entity_id
_entity_poly.type
_entity_poly.pdbx_seq_one_letter_code
_entity_poly.pdbx_strand_id
1 'polypeptide(L)' 'MQKIIEILMRRDGLSYEDAKETYLECREAMLEAIDNGNFFEAEEILQYELVLEPDYIFNLI' A
#
# COMPACT_ATOMS: atom_id res chain seq x y z
N MET A 1 7.31 0.23 -6.75
CA MET A 1 5.92 0.45 -7.18
C MET A 1 5.32 -0.75 -7.87
N GLN A 2 5.90 -1.21 -8.97
CA GLN A 2 5.36 -2.36 -9.70
C GLN A 2 5.33 -3.65 -8.88
N LYS A 3 6.29 -3.81 -7.99
CA LYS A 3 6.36 -5.02 -7.16
C LYS A 3 5.11 -5.19 -6.30
N ILE A 4 4.62 -4.10 -5.71
CA ILE A 4 3.42 -4.15 -4.88
C ILE A 4 2.20 -4.45 -5.73
N ILE A 5 2.10 -3.83 -6.90
CA ILE A 5 1.01 -4.10 -7.83
C ILE A 5 1.01 -5.56 -8.26
N GLU A 6 2.18 -6.12 -8.55
CA GLU A 6 2.31 -7.54 -8.89
C GLU A 6 1.84 -8.45 -7.76
N ILE A 7 2.20 -8.13 -6.53
CA ILE A 7 1.76 -8.89 -5.36
C ILE A 7 0.24 -8.89 -5.26
N LEU A 8 -0.38 -7.73 -5.41
CA LEU A 8 -1.82 -7.62 -5.34
C LEU A 8 -2.51 -8.40 -6.46
N MET A 9 -1.95 -8.35 -7.66
CA MET A 9 -2.50 -9.10 -8.79
C MET A 9 -2.46 -10.60 -8.53
N ARG A 10 -1.33 -11.11 -8.04
CA ARG A 10 -1.15 -12.54 -7.80
C ARG A 10 -1.94 -13.05 -6.61
N ARG A 11 -1.86 -12.32 -5.51
CA ARG A 11 -2.47 -12.75 -4.25
C ARG A 11 -3.99 -12.67 -4.30
N ASP A 12 -4.51 -11.55 -4.82
CA ASP A 12 -5.94 -11.26 -4.77
C ASP A 12 -6.64 -11.50 -6.10
N GLY A 13 -5.90 -11.93 -7.11
CA GLY A 13 -6.50 -12.20 -8.42
C GLY A 13 -7.02 -10.95 -9.13
N LEU A 14 -6.43 -9.81 -8.84
CA LEU A 14 -6.87 -8.55 -9.42
C LEU A 14 -6.25 -8.30 -10.80
N SER A 15 -6.98 -7.56 -11.64
CA SER A 15 -6.40 -7.02 -12.85
C SER A 15 -5.36 -5.96 -12.52
N TYR A 16 -4.52 -5.60 -13.49
CA TYR A 16 -3.52 -4.54 -13.27
C TYR A 16 -4.20 -3.23 -12.85
N GLU A 17 -5.29 -2.86 -13.51
CA GLU A 17 -5.97 -1.60 -13.20
C GLU A 17 -6.54 -1.60 -11.79
N ASP A 18 -7.16 -2.70 -11.39
CA ASP A 18 -7.73 -2.80 -10.05
C ASP A 18 -6.64 -2.81 -8.98
N ALA A 19 -5.55 -3.53 -9.23
CA ALA A 19 -4.42 -3.56 -8.30
C ALA A 19 -3.77 -2.17 -8.18
N LYS A 20 -3.62 -1.47 -9.29
CA LYS A 20 -3.07 -0.12 -9.31
C LYS A 20 -3.95 0.86 -8.55
N GLU A 21 -5.26 0.78 -8.74
CA GLU A 21 -6.20 1.64 -8.04
C GLU A 21 -6.14 1.41 -6.53
N THR A 22 -6.15 0.15 -6.12
CA THR A 22 -6.01 -0.21 -4.70
C THR A 22 -4.71 0.32 -4.13
N TYR A 23 -3.61 0.15 -4.84
CA TYR A 23 -2.32 0.65 -4.43
C TYR A 23 -2.32 2.16 -4.26
N LEU A 24 -2.88 2.89 -5.24
CA LEU A 24 -2.87 4.35 -5.19
C LEU A 24 -3.72 4.90 -4.05
N GLU A 25 -4.87 4.29 -3.78
CA GLU A 25 -5.72 4.69 -2.65
C GLU A 25 -5.00 4.51 -1.32
N CYS A 26 -4.39 3.35 -1.12
CA CYS A 26 -3.67 3.07 0.11
C CYS A 26 -2.42 3.94 0.25
N ARG A 27 -1.71 4.18 -0.85
CA ARG A 27 -0.54 5.05 -0.85
C ARG A 27 -0.91 6.48 -0.45
N GLU A 28 -2.01 6.98 -0.98
CA GLU A 28 -2.46 8.33 -0.64
C GLU A 28 -2.81 8.45 0.83
N ALA A 29 -3.51 7.46 1.37
CA ALA A 29 -3.84 7.42 2.79
C ALA A 29 -2.58 7.35 3.66
N MET A 30 -1.59 6.54 3.26
CA MET A 30 -0.34 6.43 3.98
C MET A 30 0.46 7.72 3.96
N LEU A 31 0.53 8.39 2.82
CA LEU A 31 1.25 9.66 2.70
C LEU A 31 0.60 10.74 3.55
N GLU A 32 -0.72 10.77 3.60
CA GLU A 32 -1.45 11.70 4.46
C GLU A 32 -1.16 11.44 5.94
N ALA A 33 -1.14 10.19 6.34
CA ALA A 33 -0.80 9.83 7.72
C ALA A 33 0.61 10.26 8.08
N ILE A 34 1.57 10.08 7.16
CA ILE A 34 2.95 10.49 7.38
C ILE A 34 3.06 12.02 7.49
N ASP A 35 2.35 12.75 6.64
CA ASP A 35 2.30 14.20 6.67
C ASP A 35 1.79 14.73 8.01
N ASN A 36 0.87 14.02 8.62
CA ASN A 36 0.32 14.37 9.93
C ASN A 36 1.22 13.92 11.10
N GLY A 37 2.40 13.39 10.79
CA GLY A 37 3.33 12.91 11.79
C GLY A 37 2.95 11.56 12.39
N ASN A 38 2.07 10.81 11.73
CA ASN A 38 1.57 9.54 12.24
C ASN A 38 2.08 8.37 11.41
N PHE A 39 3.38 8.10 11.54
CA PHE A 39 4.03 7.00 10.81
C PHE A 39 3.46 5.63 11.19
N PHE A 40 3.06 5.46 12.44
CA PHE A 40 2.43 4.22 12.90
C PHE A 40 1.14 3.92 12.15
N GLU A 41 0.32 4.93 11.91
CA GLU A 41 -0.92 4.75 11.16
C GLU A 41 -0.64 4.33 9.73
N ALA A 42 0.42 4.88 9.13
CA ALA A 42 0.83 4.49 7.79
C ALA A 42 1.22 3.01 7.74
N GLU A 43 1.96 2.53 8.74
CA GLU A 43 2.31 1.12 8.84
C GLU A 43 1.08 0.23 9.03
N GLU A 44 0.12 0.67 9.83
CA GLU A 44 -1.12 -0.07 10.04
C GLU A 44 -1.92 -0.18 8.74
N ILE A 45 -2.01 0.89 7.97
CA ILE A 45 -2.69 0.87 6.68
C ILE A 45 -2.04 -0.16 5.76
N LEU A 46 -0.72 -0.15 5.69
CA LEU A 46 0.01 -1.11 4.87
C LEU A 46 -0.25 -2.54 5.31
N GLN A 47 -0.22 -2.79 6.61
CA GLN A 47 -0.35 -4.12 7.17
C GLN A 47 -1.79 -4.66 7.06
N TYR A 48 -2.79 -3.83 7.31
CA TYR A 48 -4.18 -4.30 7.40
C TYR A 48 -4.94 -4.15 6.10
N GLU A 49 -4.69 -3.12 5.32
CA GLU A 49 -5.40 -2.92 4.06
C GLU A 49 -4.76 -3.60 2.88
N LEU A 50 -3.44 -3.51 2.76
CA LEU A 50 -2.70 -4.21 1.72
C LEU A 50 -2.24 -5.59 2.16
N VAL A 51 -2.27 -5.87 3.47
CA VAL A 51 -1.80 -7.13 4.06
C VAL A 51 -0.37 -7.43 3.65
N LEU A 52 0.47 -6.41 3.76
CA LEU A 52 1.90 -6.50 3.46
C LEU A 52 2.71 -6.27 4.73
N GLU A 53 3.96 -6.70 4.71
CA GLU A 53 4.86 -6.45 5.83
C GLU A 53 5.18 -4.95 5.91
N PRO A 54 5.40 -4.39 7.14
CA PRO A 54 5.70 -2.97 7.31
C PRO A 54 6.88 -2.46 6.50
N ASP A 55 7.85 -3.33 6.20
CA ASP A 55 9.02 -2.96 5.42
C ASP A 55 8.67 -2.46 4.01
N TYR A 56 7.52 -2.85 3.48
CA TYR A 56 7.08 -2.40 2.16
C TYR A 56 6.76 -0.92 2.10
N ILE A 57 6.63 -0.25 3.25
CA ILE A 57 6.34 1.18 3.26
C ILE A 57 7.45 1.97 2.55
N PHE A 58 8.69 1.49 2.60
CA PHE A 58 9.81 2.12 1.92
C PHE A 58 9.75 1.98 0.41
N ASN A 59 8.93 1.09 -0.10
CA ASN A 59 8.68 0.95 -1.53
C ASN A 59 7.53 1.84 -2.02
N LEU A 60 6.74 2.37 -1.09
CA LEU A 60 5.57 3.18 -1.39
C LEU A 60 5.89 4.68 -1.36
N ILE A 61 6.84 5.04 -0.57
CA ILE A 61 7.28 6.42 -0.43
C ILE A 61 8.68 6.59 -1.00
#